data_09655ccbcf1b69565d5dc800f405e0bb
#
_entry.id   09655ccbcf1b69565d5dc800f405e0bb
#
_cell.length_a   1.000
_cell.length_b   1.000
_cell.length_c   1.000
_cell.angle_alpha   90.00
_cell.angle_beta   90.00
_cell.angle_gamma   90.00
#
_symmetry.space_group_name_H-M   'P 1'
#
loop_
_entity.id
_entity.type
_entity.pdbx_description
1 polymer ?
#
loop_
_entity_poly.entity_id
_entity_poly.type
_entity_poly.pdbx_seq_one_letter_code
_entity_poly.pdbx_strand_id
1 'polypeptide(L)'
;MFNSHPELLNIFNRTNQKKGRQQTALANTVYAAATYIDQLHVLLPVVKQIAHKHRSLAVKPEHYPIVGEYLLGAIKQVLGDAATEDILQAWAEAYGVIADVFISVEQEMYNQAGWEGYRLFTVSDKVKESDSITSFYLKPIDGEKLSSFLPGQYVTVRLQIDGEPYLLNRQYSLTSVPNEEFYRISVKQD
;
A
#
# COMPACT_ATOMS: atom_id res chain seq x y z
N MET A 1 9.88 14.97 0.84
CA MET A 1 9.00 14.10 0.01
C MET A 1 7.61 14.73 -0.16
N PHE A 2 6.73 14.78 0.83
CA PHE A 2 5.33 15.24 0.64
C PHE A 2 5.16 16.71 0.25
N ASN A 3 6.11 17.58 0.54
CA ASN A 3 6.08 18.98 0.08
C ASN A 3 6.38 19.09 -1.42
N SER A 4 7.19 18.17 -1.96
CA SER A 4 7.57 18.15 -3.39
C SER A 4 6.70 17.20 -4.21
N HIS A 5 6.11 16.19 -3.54
CA HIS A 5 5.25 15.17 -4.13
C HIS A 5 3.96 15.04 -3.31
N PRO A 6 3.06 16.06 -3.36
CA PRO A 6 1.83 16.05 -2.57
C PRO A 6 0.85 14.95 -3.00
N GLU A 7 0.92 14.48 -4.24
CA GLU A 7 0.12 13.36 -4.76
C GLU A 7 0.30 12.08 -3.96
N LEU A 8 1.48 11.87 -3.36
CA LEU A 8 1.74 10.71 -2.51
C LEU A 8 0.89 10.69 -1.24
N LEU A 9 0.32 11.84 -0.82
CA LEU A 9 -0.62 11.89 0.30
C LEU A 9 -1.94 11.17 0.01
N ASN A 10 -2.23 10.87 -1.25
CA ASN A 10 -3.35 10.00 -1.64
C ASN A 10 -3.07 8.50 -1.41
N ILE A 11 -1.81 8.12 -1.18
CA ILE A 11 -1.36 6.74 -0.97
C ILE A 11 -1.02 6.52 0.50
N PHE A 12 -0.27 7.45 1.08
CA PHE A 12 0.24 7.33 2.44
C PHE A 12 -0.80 7.74 3.50
N ASN A 13 -0.98 6.89 4.52
CA ASN A 13 -1.89 7.17 5.62
C ASN A 13 -1.33 8.26 6.55
N ARG A 14 -2.02 9.39 6.66
CA ARG A 14 -1.60 10.55 7.47
C ARG A 14 -1.38 10.22 8.94
N THR A 15 -2.22 9.37 9.54
CA THR A 15 -2.09 8.99 10.94
C THR A 15 -0.81 8.19 11.18
N ASN A 16 -0.48 7.26 10.30
CA ASN A 16 0.73 6.47 10.39
C ASN A 16 1.98 7.32 10.12
N GLN A 17 1.87 8.33 9.24
CA GLN A 17 2.94 9.32 9.03
C GLN A 17 3.21 10.14 10.29
N LYS A 18 2.19 10.71 10.92
CA LYS A 18 2.32 11.49 12.15
C LYS A 18 2.92 10.68 13.31
N LYS A 19 2.66 9.37 13.35
CA LYS A 19 3.18 8.46 14.40
C LYS A 19 4.54 7.84 14.04
N GLY A 20 5.16 8.18 12.92
CA GLY A 20 6.46 7.64 12.48
C GLY A 20 6.44 6.15 12.08
N ARG A 21 5.29 5.49 12.07
CA ARG A 21 5.18 4.04 11.83
C ARG A 21 5.63 3.63 10.44
N GLN A 22 5.32 4.44 9.43
CA GLN A 22 5.70 4.13 8.05
C GLN A 22 7.19 4.33 7.82
N GLN A 23 7.78 5.36 8.40
CA GLN A 23 9.21 5.63 8.35
C GLN A 23 10.00 4.47 9.00
N THR A 24 9.59 4.04 10.20
CA THR A 24 10.21 2.90 10.89
C THR A 24 10.07 1.61 10.09
N ALA A 25 8.89 1.35 9.49
CA ALA A 25 8.67 0.16 8.66
C ALA A 25 9.58 0.16 7.43
N LEU A 26 9.72 1.30 6.75
CA LEU A 26 10.64 1.44 5.61
C LEU A 26 12.08 1.18 6.03
N ALA A 27 12.55 1.84 7.09
CA ALA A 27 13.92 1.67 7.58
C ALA A 27 14.23 0.23 7.94
N ASN A 28 13.33 -0.47 8.64
CA ASN A 28 13.49 -1.87 8.99
C ASN A 28 13.51 -2.78 7.75
N THR A 29 12.68 -2.51 6.76
CA THR A 29 12.63 -3.28 5.51
C THR A 29 13.94 -3.11 4.72
N VAL A 30 14.42 -1.87 4.59
CA VAL A 30 15.68 -1.55 3.90
C VAL A 30 16.87 -2.18 4.63
N TYR A 31 16.90 -2.10 5.96
CA TYR A 31 17.94 -2.73 6.78
C TYR A 31 17.96 -4.26 6.61
N ALA A 32 16.79 -4.91 6.70
CA ALA A 32 16.69 -6.36 6.50
C ALA A 32 17.13 -6.75 5.09
N ALA A 33 16.71 -6.02 4.06
CA ALA A 33 17.08 -6.30 2.69
C ALA A 33 18.57 -6.08 2.42
N ALA A 34 19.19 -5.04 3.01
CA ALA A 34 20.64 -4.85 2.93
C ALA A 34 21.41 -5.94 3.67
N THR A 35 20.91 -6.43 4.81
CA THR A 35 21.51 -7.53 5.55
C THR A 35 21.52 -8.85 4.76
N TYR A 36 20.48 -9.08 3.97
CA TYR A 36 20.29 -10.31 3.17
C TYR A 36 20.46 -10.06 1.66
N ILE A 37 21.27 -9.05 1.26
CA ILE A 37 21.37 -8.63 -0.14
C ILE A 37 21.75 -9.77 -1.09
N ASP A 38 22.61 -10.68 -0.65
CA ASP A 38 23.03 -11.86 -1.41
C ASP A 38 22.02 -13.03 -1.33
N GLN A 39 20.98 -12.90 -0.51
CA GLN A 39 19.99 -13.94 -0.21
C GLN A 39 18.58 -13.40 -0.14
N LEU A 40 18.21 -12.46 -1.00
CA LEU A 40 16.90 -11.77 -0.98
C LEU A 40 15.71 -12.73 -1.06
N HIS A 41 15.89 -13.94 -1.58
CA HIS A 41 14.83 -14.96 -1.60
C HIS A 41 14.32 -15.33 -0.20
N VAL A 42 15.13 -15.19 0.85
CA VAL A 42 14.72 -15.41 2.26
C VAL A 42 13.65 -14.42 2.68
N LEU A 43 13.64 -13.22 2.10
CA LEU A 43 12.71 -12.15 2.41
C LEU A 43 11.42 -12.18 1.56
N LEU A 44 11.33 -13.05 0.54
CA LEU A 44 10.17 -13.12 -0.35
C LEU A 44 8.82 -13.23 0.39
N PRO A 45 8.65 -14.00 1.49
CA PRO A 45 7.39 -14.02 2.21
C PRO A 45 7.00 -12.66 2.78
N VAL A 46 7.96 -11.90 3.32
CA VAL A 46 7.77 -10.55 3.86
C VAL A 46 7.50 -9.56 2.72
N VAL A 47 8.26 -9.65 1.62
CA VAL A 47 8.04 -8.84 0.41
C VAL A 47 6.63 -9.04 -0.12
N LYS A 48 6.16 -10.27 -0.25
CA LYS A 48 4.79 -10.59 -0.69
C LYS A 48 3.72 -9.96 0.22
N GLN A 49 3.92 -10.04 1.54
CA GLN A 49 3.00 -9.43 2.49
C GLN A 49 2.93 -7.90 2.33
N ILE A 50 4.07 -7.24 2.15
CA ILE A 50 4.14 -5.79 1.91
C ILE A 50 3.54 -5.45 0.55
N ALA A 51 3.83 -6.24 -0.49
CA ALA A 51 3.34 -6.04 -1.85
C ALA A 51 1.79 -6.13 -1.92
N HIS A 52 1.15 -7.00 -1.15
CA HIS A 52 -0.31 -6.99 -1.00
C HIS A 52 -0.84 -5.65 -0.48
N LYS A 53 -0.11 -5.04 0.47
CA LYS A 53 -0.45 -3.70 0.98
C LYS A 53 -0.25 -2.63 -0.09
N HIS A 54 0.88 -2.65 -0.79
CA HIS A 54 1.20 -1.72 -1.87
C HIS A 54 0.16 -1.80 -2.99
N ARG A 55 -0.16 -3.02 -3.44
CA ARG A 55 -1.21 -3.25 -4.44
C ARG A 55 -2.56 -2.68 -3.99
N SER A 56 -2.95 -2.90 -2.72
CA SER A 56 -4.22 -2.38 -2.19
C SER A 56 -4.30 -0.86 -2.16
N LEU A 57 -3.17 -0.16 -2.25
CA LEU A 57 -3.03 1.29 -2.30
C LEU A 57 -2.73 1.83 -3.69
N ALA A 58 -2.65 0.95 -4.69
CA ALA A 58 -2.25 1.25 -6.06
C ALA A 58 -0.87 1.94 -6.13
N VAL A 59 0.10 1.40 -5.37
CA VAL A 59 1.50 1.79 -5.52
C VAL A 59 1.98 1.35 -6.90
N LYS A 60 2.73 2.22 -7.57
CA LYS A 60 3.22 2.03 -8.93
C LYS A 60 4.74 2.06 -8.99
N PRO A 61 5.37 1.49 -10.04
CA PRO A 61 6.82 1.52 -10.21
C PRO A 61 7.44 2.90 -10.12
N GLU A 62 6.77 3.93 -10.66
CA GLU A 62 7.26 5.31 -10.63
C GLU A 62 7.35 5.94 -9.23
N HIS A 63 6.74 5.34 -8.21
CA HIS A 63 6.86 5.81 -6.82
C HIS A 63 8.17 5.39 -6.17
N TYR A 64 8.81 4.30 -6.62
CA TYR A 64 10.04 3.78 -6.02
C TYR A 64 11.24 4.72 -6.16
N PRO A 65 11.52 5.31 -7.33
CA PRO A 65 12.60 6.30 -7.46
C PRO A 65 12.44 7.50 -6.51
N ILE A 66 11.19 7.99 -6.34
CA ILE A 66 10.90 9.09 -5.41
C ILE A 66 11.27 8.71 -3.98
N VAL A 67 10.83 7.53 -3.53
CA VAL A 67 11.14 7.05 -2.17
C VAL A 67 12.65 6.84 -2.01
N GLY A 68 13.34 6.31 -3.02
CA GLY A 68 14.78 6.11 -3.03
C GLY A 68 15.57 7.40 -2.86
N GLU A 69 15.22 8.43 -3.60
CA GLU A 69 15.85 9.76 -3.49
C GLU A 69 15.77 10.30 -2.05
N TYR A 70 14.58 10.27 -1.45
CA TYR A 70 14.40 10.75 -0.08
C TYR A 70 15.02 9.84 0.98
N LEU A 71 15.13 8.54 0.74
CA LEU A 71 15.86 7.62 1.60
C LEU A 71 17.35 7.95 1.62
N LEU A 72 17.96 8.11 0.45
CA LEU A 72 19.39 8.47 0.33
C LEU A 72 19.66 9.84 0.95
N GLY A 73 18.79 10.80 0.73
CA GLY A 73 18.86 12.12 1.39
C GLY A 73 18.80 12.01 2.91
N ALA A 74 17.94 11.14 3.45
CA ALA A 74 17.86 10.89 4.89
C ALA A 74 19.12 10.19 5.44
N ILE A 75 19.67 9.22 4.72
CA ILE A 75 20.95 8.56 5.06
C ILE A 75 22.08 9.61 5.14
N LYS A 76 22.17 10.46 4.14
CA LYS A 76 23.16 11.56 4.12
C LYS A 76 23.00 12.52 5.31
N GLN A 77 21.77 12.88 5.62
CA GLN A 77 21.47 13.77 6.74
C GLN A 77 21.83 13.16 8.09
N VAL A 78 21.59 11.86 8.28
CA VAL A 78 21.86 11.16 9.55
C VAL A 78 23.35 10.87 9.74
N LEU A 79 24.04 10.45 8.69
CA LEU A 79 25.46 10.07 8.75
C LEU A 79 26.42 11.28 8.61
N GLY A 80 25.94 12.43 8.11
CA GLY A 80 26.77 13.62 7.90
C GLY A 80 27.97 13.30 7.02
N ASP A 81 29.18 13.69 7.49
CA ASP A 81 30.43 13.50 6.76
C ASP A 81 30.81 12.00 6.57
N ALA A 82 30.24 11.08 7.35
CA ALA A 82 30.42 9.65 7.15
C ALA A 82 29.67 9.12 5.90
N ALA A 83 28.70 9.85 5.36
CA ALA A 83 28.04 9.50 4.12
C ALA A 83 28.86 9.92 2.90
N THR A 84 29.97 9.21 2.67
CA THR A 84 30.79 9.41 1.49
C THR A 84 30.02 9.08 0.20
N GLU A 85 30.51 9.55 -0.94
CA GLU A 85 29.88 9.30 -2.24
C GLU A 85 29.80 7.79 -2.53
N ASP A 86 30.84 7.03 -2.21
CA ASP A 86 30.87 5.57 -2.36
C ASP A 86 29.80 4.89 -1.50
N ILE A 87 29.58 5.34 -0.26
CA ILE A 87 28.54 4.81 0.63
C ILE A 87 27.14 5.11 0.08
N LEU A 88 26.91 6.32 -0.39
CA LEU A 88 25.63 6.71 -0.97
C LEU A 88 25.36 5.94 -2.27
N GLN A 89 26.37 5.73 -3.10
CA GLN A 89 26.27 4.95 -4.32
C GLN A 89 25.94 3.48 -3.99
N ALA A 90 26.64 2.85 -3.04
CA ALA A 90 26.34 1.48 -2.60
C ALA A 90 24.90 1.33 -2.07
N TRP A 91 24.41 2.32 -1.33
CA TRP A 91 23.01 2.33 -0.87
C TRP A 91 22.01 2.53 -2.02
N ALA A 92 22.34 3.35 -3.02
CA ALA A 92 21.51 3.53 -4.21
C ALA A 92 21.38 2.22 -5.01
N GLU A 93 22.48 1.51 -5.20
CA GLU A 93 22.49 0.22 -5.89
C GLU A 93 21.71 -0.84 -5.10
N ALA A 94 21.94 -0.96 -3.80
CA ALA A 94 21.19 -1.87 -2.94
C ALA A 94 19.68 -1.57 -2.96
N TYR A 95 19.30 -0.29 -2.86
CA TYR A 95 17.90 0.12 -2.96
C TYR A 95 17.30 -0.21 -4.32
N GLY A 96 18.04 -0.03 -5.43
CA GLY A 96 17.60 -0.39 -6.77
C GLY A 96 17.25 -1.88 -6.87
N VAL A 97 18.13 -2.76 -6.39
CA VAL A 97 17.88 -4.22 -6.36
C VAL A 97 16.63 -4.57 -5.54
N ILE A 98 16.45 -3.92 -4.37
CA ILE A 98 15.28 -4.13 -3.50
C ILE A 98 14.01 -3.66 -4.21
N ALA A 99 14.03 -2.47 -4.82
CA ALA A 99 12.89 -1.91 -5.55
C ALA A 99 12.46 -2.82 -6.70
N ASP A 100 13.41 -3.37 -7.47
CA ASP A 100 13.14 -4.29 -8.58
C ASP A 100 12.44 -5.57 -8.11
N VAL A 101 12.84 -6.12 -6.95
CA VAL A 101 12.18 -7.28 -6.35
C VAL A 101 10.73 -6.95 -5.99
N PHE A 102 10.47 -5.81 -5.36
CA PHE A 102 9.11 -5.37 -5.03
C PHE A 102 8.28 -5.14 -6.28
N ILE A 103 8.79 -4.39 -7.26
CA ILE A 103 8.11 -4.09 -8.51
C ILE A 103 7.73 -5.39 -9.25
N SER A 104 8.66 -6.36 -9.31
CA SER A 104 8.41 -7.65 -9.97
C SER A 104 7.30 -8.44 -9.27
N VAL A 105 7.31 -8.53 -7.94
CA VAL A 105 6.28 -9.22 -7.16
C VAL A 105 4.94 -8.52 -7.28
N GLU A 106 4.91 -7.19 -7.23
CA GLU A 106 3.70 -6.39 -7.37
C GLU A 106 3.12 -6.50 -8.78
N GLN A 107 3.96 -6.49 -9.82
CA GLN A 107 3.52 -6.67 -11.20
C GLN A 107 2.85 -8.03 -11.41
N GLU A 108 3.39 -9.09 -10.83
CA GLU A 108 2.74 -10.41 -10.86
C GLU A 108 1.35 -10.37 -10.18
N MET A 109 1.25 -9.70 -9.03
CA MET A 109 -0.02 -9.51 -8.33
C MET A 109 -1.02 -8.66 -9.13
N TYR A 110 -0.56 -7.62 -9.84
CA TYR A 110 -1.41 -6.81 -10.70
C TYR A 110 -1.90 -7.60 -11.92
N ASN A 111 -1.04 -8.42 -12.53
CA ASN A 111 -1.42 -9.28 -13.65
C ASN A 111 -2.49 -10.33 -13.28
N GLN A 112 -2.51 -10.77 -12.02
CA GLN A 112 -3.52 -11.69 -11.48
C GLN A 112 -4.79 -10.97 -11.01
N ALA A 113 -4.80 -9.64 -10.97
CA ALA A 113 -5.96 -8.86 -10.55
C ALA A 113 -7.04 -8.86 -11.64
N GLY A 114 -8.31 -8.84 -11.22
CA GLY A 114 -9.43 -8.70 -12.15
C GLY A 114 -9.56 -7.31 -12.76
N TRP A 115 -8.87 -6.31 -12.20
CA TRP A 115 -8.80 -4.93 -12.72
C TRP A 115 -7.52 -4.24 -12.24
N GLU A 116 -7.15 -3.18 -12.93
CA GLU A 116 -6.02 -2.33 -12.57
C GLU A 116 -6.48 -1.13 -11.70
N GLY A 117 -5.68 -0.76 -10.70
CA GLY A 117 -5.91 0.42 -9.86
C GLY A 117 -7.18 0.33 -9.01
N TYR A 118 -7.96 1.41 -8.99
CA TYR A 118 -9.23 1.51 -8.29
C TYR A 118 -10.40 1.40 -9.25
N ARG A 119 -11.43 0.64 -8.83
CA ARG A 119 -12.68 0.45 -9.55
C ARG A 119 -13.81 1.12 -8.79
N LEU A 120 -14.78 1.69 -9.50
CA LEU A 120 -15.92 2.37 -8.90
C LEU A 120 -16.99 1.37 -8.46
N PHE A 121 -17.50 1.61 -7.25
CA PHE A 121 -18.56 0.80 -6.63
C PHE A 121 -19.70 1.70 -6.16
N THR A 122 -20.91 1.17 -6.20
CA THR A 122 -22.08 1.75 -5.53
C THR A 122 -22.41 0.96 -4.28
N VAL A 123 -22.93 1.63 -3.27
CA VAL A 123 -23.54 0.99 -2.10
C VAL A 123 -24.92 0.53 -2.51
N SER A 124 -25.10 -0.77 -2.75
CA SER A 124 -26.38 -1.34 -3.16
C SER A 124 -27.31 -1.59 -1.98
N ASP A 125 -26.78 -1.81 -0.78
CA ASP A 125 -27.55 -2.03 0.42
C ASP A 125 -26.75 -1.66 1.68
N LYS A 126 -27.48 -1.35 2.77
CA LYS A 126 -26.95 -1.05 4.10
C LYS A 126 -27.75 -1.81 5.15
N VAL A 127 -27.08 -2.61 5.97
CA VAL A 127 -27.69 -3.37 7.04
C VAL A 127 -27.11 -2.95 8.38
N LYS A 128 -27.95 -2.48 9.29
CA LYS A 128 -27.57 -2.19 10.66
C LYS A 128 -27.40 -3.50 11.42
N GLU A 129 -26.17 -3.86 11.78
CA GLU A 129 -25.85 -5.08 12.50
C GLU A 129 -25.97 -4.89 14.02
N SER A 130 -25.65 -3.68 14.50
CA SER A 130 -25.77 -3.28 15.91
C SER A 130 -25.90 -1.76 16.01
N ASP A 131 -25.92 -1.22 17.24
CA ASP A 131 -25.99 0.25 17.44
C ASP A 131 -24.77 0.99 16.88
N SER A 132 -23.63 0.32 16.76
CA SER A 132 -22.38 0.93 16.28
C SER A 132 -21.81 0.30 15.00
N ILE A 133 -22.42 -0.76 14.44
CA ILE A 133 -21.90 -1.46 13.28
C ILE A 133 -22.94 -1.47 12.15
N THR A 134 -22.51 -1.05 10.97
CA THR A 134 -23.30 -1.12 9.74
C THR A 134 -22.52 -1.89 8.67
N SER A 135 -23.16 -2.85 8.05
CA SER A 135 -22.65 -3.54 6.86
C SER A 135 -23.08 -2.82 5.59
N PHE A 136 -22.13 -2.67 4.68
CA PHE A 136 -22.31 -2.07 3.36
C PHE A 136 -22.08 -3.12 2.29
N TYR A 137 -23.01 -3.25 1.37
CA TYR A 137 -22.92 -4.12 0.21
C TYR A 137 -22.48 -3.27 -0.99
N LEU A 138 -21.36 -3.64 -1.58
CA LEU A 138 -20.68 -2.87 -2.62
C LEU A 138 -20.78 -3.62 -3.95
N LYS A 139 -21.43 -3.03 -4.95
CA LYS A 139 -21.53 -3.58 -6.31
C LYS A 139 -20.75 -2.71 -7.28
N PRO A 140 -20.03 -3.31 -8.25
CA PRO A 140 -19.34 -2.55 -9.28
C PRO A 140 -20.34 -1.79 -10.17
N ILE A 141 -20.02 -0.55 -10.51
CA ILE A 141 -20.91 0.29 -11.33
C ILE A 141 -20.95 -0.18 -12.79
N ASP A 142 -19.84 -0.74 -13.26
CA ASP A 142 -19.69 -1.24 -14.63
C ASP A 142 -20.41 -2.57 -14.90
N GLY A 143 -20.95 -3.22 -13.85
CA GLY A 143 -21.64 -4.49 -13.95
C GLY A 143 -20.75 -5.71 -14.22
N GLU A 144 -19.44 -5.50 -14.32
CA GLU A 144 -18.49 -6.60 -14.52
C GLU A 144 -18.34 -7.45 -13.26
N LYS A 145 -17.99 -8.72 -13.45
CA LYS A 145 -17.77 -9.67 -12.36
C LYS A 145 -16.71 -9.19 -11.37
N LEU A 146 -16.88 -9.56 -10.12
CA LEU A 146 -15.92 -9.35 -9.07
C LEU A 146 -14.87 -10.46 -9.06
N SER A 147 -13.65 -10.09 -8.67
CA SER A 147 -12.64 -11.09 -8.31
C SER A 147 -13.10 -11.86 -7.07
N SER A 148 -12.93 -13.16 -7.09
CA SER A 148 -13.10 -13.96 -5.88
C SER A 148 -12.08 -13.57 -4.82
N PHE A 149 -12.37 -13.88 -3.57
CA PHE A 149 -11.47 -13.60 -2.45
C PHE A 149 -11.42 -14.76 -1.46
N LEU A 150 -10.37 -14.82 -0.67
CA LEU A 150 -10.21 -15.80 0.39
C LEU A 150 -10.66 -15.24 1.73
N PRO A 151 -11.14 -16.06 2.68
CA PRO A 151 -11.41 -15.64 4.05
C PRO A 151 -10.21 -14.92 4.67
N GLY A 152 -10.46 -13.78 5.32
CA GLY A 152 -9.42 -12.92 5.92
C GLY A 152 -8.85 -11.86 5.00
N GLN A 153 -9.19 -11.85 3.72
CA GLN A 153 -8.81 -10.76 2.81
C GLN A 153 -9.61 -9.47 3.08
N TYR A 154 -9.06 -8.36 2.65
CA TYR A 154 -9.61 -7.03 2.81
C TYR A 154 -9.60 -6.25 1.49
N VAL A 155 -10.38 -5.20 1.43
CA VAL A 155 -10.35 -4.20 0.37
C VAL A 155 -9.91 -2.85 0.92
N THR A 156 -9.27 -2.04 0.08
CA THR A 156 -9.06 -0.62 0.37
C THR A 156 -10.16 0.19 -0.31
N VAL A 157 -10.97 0.85 0.50
CA VAL A 157 -11.97 1.81 0.04
C VAL A 157 -11.31 3.18 -0.02
N ARG A 158 -11.36 3.83 -1.19
CA ARG A 158 -10.87 5.19 -1.42
C ARG A 158 -12.05 6.14 -1.52
N LEU A 159 -12.03 7.18 -0.70
CA LEU A 159 -13.12 8.14 -0.58
C LEU A 159 -12.60 9.56 -0.85
N GLN A 160 -13.39 10.33 -1.60
CA GLN A 160 -13.30 11.78 -1.59
C GLN A 160 -14.27 12.29 -0.53
N ILE A 161 -13.77 13.11 0.39
CA ILE A 161 -14.60 13.73 1.44
C ILE A 161 -14.55 15.24 1.24
N ASP A 162 -15.71 15.88 1.27
CA ASP A 162 -15.83 17.32 1.12
C ASP A 162 -15.02 18.06 2.21
N GLY A 163 -14.22 19.02 1.78
CA GLY A 163 -13.30 19.75 2.66
C GLY A 163 -11.95 19.09 2.91
N GLU A 164 -11.76 17.82 2.52
CA GLU A 164 -10.45 17.16 2.57
C GLU A 164 -9.69 17.35 1.26
N PRO A 165 -8.44 17.85 1.29
CA PRO A 165 -7.66 18.14 0.08
C PRO A 165 -7.12 16.87 -0.60
N TYR A 166 -7.14 15.72 0.07
CA TYR A 166 -6.61 14.45 -0.44
C TYR A 166 -7.61 13.32 -0.21
N LEU A 167 -7.52 12.30 -1.06
CA LEU A 167 -8.31 11.08 -0.95
C LEU A 167 -7.99 10.32 0.35
N LEU A 168 -9.03 9.76 0.96
CA LEU A 168 -8.89 8.95 2.17
C LEU A 168 -8.98 7.47 1.83
N ASN A 169 -7.94 6.71 2.20
CA ASN A 169 -7.92 5.27 2.09
C ASN A 169 -8.27 4.63 3.44
N ARG A 170 -9.22 3.69 3.43
CA ARG A 170 -9.60 2.87 4.59
C ARG A 170 -9.63 1.41 4.18
N GLN A 171 -9.12 0.54 5.04
CA GLN A 171 -9.09 -0.89 4.81
C GLN A 171 -10.14 -1.58 5.64
N TYR A 172 -10.95 -2.41 4.98
CA TYR A 172 -12.02 -3.18 5.60
C TYR A 172 -11.92 -4.64 5.18
N SER A 173 -11.98 -5.54 6.18
CA SER A 173 -12.09 -6.96 5.91
C SER A 173 -13.38 -7.26 5.15
N LEU A 174 -13.32 -8.20 4.23
CA LEU A 174 -14.50 -8.73 3.55
C LEU A 174 -15.23 -9.66 4.51
N THR A 175 -16.52 -9.37 4.75
CA THR A 175 -17.35 -10.02 5.79
C THR A 175 -18.48 -10.88 5.22
N SER A 176 -18.46 -11.18 3.92
CA SER A 176 -19.32 -12.18 3.29
C SER A 176 -18.55 -13.46 2.98
N VAL A 177 -19.26 -14.52 2.66
CA VAL A 177 -18.67 -15.65 1.94
C VAL A 177 -18.21 -15.17 0.55
N PRO A 178 -17.14 -15.77 -0.02
CA PRO A 178 -16.71 -15.44 -1.37
C PRO A 178 -17.84 -15.61 -2.39
N ASN A 179 -18.07 -14.58 -3.21
CA ASN A 179 -19.04 -14.54 -4.28
C ASN A 179 -18.59 -13.56 -5.37
N GLU A 180 -19.26 -13.56 -6.52
CA GLU A 180 -18.94 -12.68 -7.66
C GLU A 180 -19.93 -11.51 -7.84
N GLU A 181 -20.87 -11.31 -6.90
CA GLU A 181 -21.95 -10.34 -7.05
C GLU A 181 -21.72 -9.04 -6.28
N PHE A 182 -21.16 -9.15 -5.08
CA PHE A 182 -20.91 -8.00 -4.20
C PHE A 182 -19.75 -8.26 -3.24
N TYR A 183 -19.13 -7.19 -2.77
CA TYR A 183 -18.30 -7.21 -1.57
C TYR A 183 -19.09 -6.66 -0.39
N ARG A 184 -19.03 -7.34 0.77
CA ARG A 184 -19.58 -6.82 2.02
C ARG A 184 -18.47 -6.40 2.96
N ILE A 185 -18.57 -5.18 3.47
CA ILE A 185 -17.72 -4.67 4.53
C ILE A 185 -18.58 -4.26 5.72
N SER A 186 -18.08 -4.45 6.95
CA SER A 186 -18.75 -4.02 8.15
C SER A 186 -17.94 -2.91 8.82
N VAL A 187 -18.56 -1.77 9.01
CA VAL A 187 -17.93 -0.53 9.49
C VAL A 187 -18.47 -0.19 10.86
N LYS A 188 -17.57 -0.01 11.82
CA LYS A 188 -17.88 0.50 13.13
C LYS A 188 -17.92 2.03 13.07
N GLN A 189 -18.95 2.61 13.63
CA GLN A 189 -19.04 4.05 13.88
C GLN A 189 -18.20 4.38 15.11
N ASP A 190 -17.28 5.35 14.96
CA ASP A 190 -16.45 5.88 16.05
C ASP A 190 -17.17 7.01 16.78
#